data_85c3dbad64cfd3308d71e4bde5249614
#
_entry.id   85c3dbad64cfd3308d71e4bde5249614
#
_cell.length_a   1.000
_cell.length_b   1.000
_cell.length_c   1.000
_cell.angle_alpha   90.00
_cell.angle_beta   90.00
_cell.angle_gamma   90.00
#
_symmetry.space_group_name_H-M   'P 1'
#
loop_
_entity.id
_entity.type
_entity.pdbx_description
1 polymer ?
#
loop_
_entity_poly.entity_id
_entity_poly.type
_entity_poly.pdbx_seq_one_letter_code
_entity_poly.pdbx_strand_id
1 'polypeptide(L)'
;MLIIKRKHIKFISTTILFFFLTNCGFKDVNRTHGINFLENRGKSLIINESNKNDVVKLIGVPHSKSLTDDNTWIYFERVITKGKLHKLGTNVLDKNNVLELKFDSYGILKSKKILKKGDMNKVAYSKKKTVNVVEQKSFVGKFLSSMKQKMYRRDKK
;
A
#
# COMPACT_ATOMS: atom_id res chain seq x y z
N MET A 1 -40.79 -47.29 -25.42
CA MET A 1 -40.52 -47.00 -23.98
C MET A 1 -39.07 -46.75 -23.62
N LEU A 2 -38.08 -47.33 -24.32
CA LEU A 2 -36.64 -47.16 -24.08
C LEU A 2 -36.05 -45.82 -24.52
N ILE A 3 -36.60 -45.14 -25.53
CA ILE A 3 -36.10 -43.88 -26.08
C ILE A 3 -36.30 -42.72 -25.10
N ILE A 4 -37.41 -42.73 -24.37
CA ILE A 4 -37.74 -41.71 -23.37
C ILE A 4 -36.76 -41.78 -22.21
N LYS A 5 -36.40 -42.96 -21.76
CA LYS A 5 -35.38 -43.14 -20.69
C LYS A 5 -34.00 -42.61 -21.06
N ARG A 6 -33.55 -42.76 -22.31
CA ARG A 6 -32.26 -42.26 -22.78
C ARG A 6 -32.20 -40.72 -22.80
N LYS A 7 -33.28 -40.04 -23.16
CA LYS A 7 -33.35 -38.54 -23.11
C LYS A 7 -33.28 -38.03 -21.67
N HIS A 8 -34.01 -38.67 -20.76
CA HIS A 8 -33.97 -38.25 -19.34
C HIS A 8 -32.60 -38.51 -18.71
N ILE A 9 -31.92 -39.60 -19.03
CA ILE A 9 -30.57 -39.89 -18.56
C ILE A 9 -29.57 -38.85 -19.05
N LYS A 10 -29.62 -38.46 -20.33
CA LYS A 10 -28.78 -37.38 -20.87
C LYS A 10 -29.06 -36.05 -20.21
N PHE A 11 -30.32 -35.71 -19.99
CA PHE A 11 -30.71 -34.46 -19.31
C PHE A 11 -30.20 -34.41 -17.86
N ILE A 12 -30.38 -35.51 -17.11
CA ILE A 12 -29.89 -35.66 -15.75
C ILE A 12 -28.36 -35.56 -15.70
N SER A 13 -27.65 -36.23 -16.62
CA SER A 13 -26.19 -36.17 -16.73
C SER A 13 -25.68 -34.72 -17.01
N THR A 14 -26.35 -34.02 -17.93
CA THR A 14 -26.00 -32.61 -18.24
C THR A 14 -26.26 -31.68 -17.07
N THR A 15 -27.36 -31.90 -16.34
CA THR A 15 -27.68 -31.10 -15.15
C THR A 15 -26.67 -31.32 -14.02
N ILE A 16 -26.28 -32.58 -13.79
CA ILE A 16 -25.23 -32.91 -12.79
C ILE A 16 -23.90 -32.30 -13.19
N LEU A 17 -23.50 -32.33 -14.46
CA LEU A 17 -22.26 -31.72 -14.94
C LEU A 17 -22.27 -30.20 -14.75
N PHE A 18 -23.42 -29.56 -14.93
CA PHE A 18 -23.58 -28.13 -14.72
C PHE A 18 -23.39 -27.71 -13.24
N PHE A 19 -23.86 -28.56 -12.30
CA PHE A 19 -23.64 -28.32 -10.86
C PHE A 19 -22.19 -28.42 -10.43
N PHE A 20 -21.38 -29.27 -11.10
CA PHE A 20 -19.93 -29.33 -10.79
C PHE A 20 -19.14 -28.13 -11.29
N LEU A 21 -19.64 -27.39 -12.28
CA LEU A 21 -18.96 -26.20 -12.83
C LEU A 21 -19.18 -24.92 -11.99
N THR A 22 -20.19 -24.89 -11.12
CA THR A 22 -20.51 -23.68 -10.31
C THR A 22 -19.73 -23.56 -9.02
N ASN A 23 -18.89 -24.53 -8.67
CA ASN A 23 -18.20 -24.60 -7.38
C ASN A 23 -16.81 -23.93 -7.39
N CYS A 24 -16.54 -23.03 -8.36
CA CYS A 24 -15.31 -22.24 -8.40
C CYS A 24 -15.46 -21.04 -7.48
N GLY A 25 -15.26 -21.25 -6.17
CA GLY A 25 -15.18 -20.19 -5.19
C GLY A 25 -13.96 -19.30 -5.47
N PHE A 26 -14.17 -18.05 -5.87
CA PHE A 26 -13.12 -17.05 -5.96
C PHE A 26 -12.58 -16.79 -4.55
N LYS A 27 -11.42 -17.36 -4.23
CA LYS A 27 -10.73 -17.07 -2.98
C LYS A 27 -10.18 -15.65 -3.05
N ASP A 28 -10.59 -14.80 -2.12
CA ASP A 28 -10.04 -13.46 -2.00
C ASP A 28 -8.53 -13.55 -1.73
N VAL A 29 -7.74 -13.04 -2.66
CA VAL A 29 -6.28 -12.96 -2.50
C VAL A 29 -5.95 -11.70 -1.73
N ASN A 30 -5.70 -11.85 -0.43
CA ASN A 30 -5.26 -10.78 0.43
C ASN A 30 -3.73 -10.77 0.53
N ARG A 31 -3.12 -9.62 0.34
CA ARG A 31 -1.70 -9.38 0.59
C ARG A 31 -1.56 -8.52 1.82
N THR A 32 -0.94 -9.05 2.86
CA THR A 32 -0.67 -8.32 4.09
C THR A 32 0.80 -7.90 4.14
N HIS A 33 1.04 -6.65 4.48
CA HIS A 33 2.35 -6.06 4.72
C HIS A 33 2.40 -5.53 6.15
N GLY A 34 3.51 -5.76 6.84
CA GLY A 34 3.68 -5.39 8.25
C GLY A 34 3.12 -6.45 9.21
N ILE A 35 2.66 -6.02 10.36
CA ILE A 35 2.22 -6.91 11.45
C ILE A 35 0.76 -7.30 11.27
N ASN A 36 0.49 -8.59 11.21
CA ASN A 36 -0.88 -9.11 11.17
C ASN A 36 -1.57 -8.90 12.52
N PHE A 37 -2.85 -8.51 12.47
CA PHE A 37 -3.69 -8.29 13.66
C PHE A 37 -3.12 -7.24 14.63
N LEU A 38 -2.51 -6.19 14.08
CA LEU A 38 -1.85 -5.13 14.83
C LEU A 38 -2.76 -4.50 15.90
N GLU A 39 -4.03 -4.26 15.57
CA GLU A 39 -5.01 -3.70 16.51
C GLU A 39 -5.22 -4.60 17.73
N ASN A 40 -5.36 -5.91 17.53
CA ASN A 40 -5.57 -6.85 18.63
C ASN A 40 -4.32 -6.96 19.51
N ARG A 41 -3.14 -7.02 18.90
CA ARG A 41 -1.87 -7.03 19.66
C ARG A 41 -1.67 -5.73 20.43
N GLY A 42 -2.01 -4.58 19.83
CA GLY A 42 -1.95 -3.28 20.49
C GLY A 42 -2.93 -3.15 21.69
N LYS A 43 -4.09 -3.83 21.64
CA LYS A 43 -5.04 -3.86 22.77
C LYS A 43 -4.48 -4.58 24.00
N SER A 44 -3.68 -5.62 23.79
CA SER A 44 -3.06 -6.41 24.88
C SER A 44 -1.93 -5.65 25.61
N LEU A 45 -1.46 -4.53 25.09
CA LEU A 45 -0.48 -3.69 25.79
C LEU A 45 -1.18 -2.81 26.82
N ILE A 46 -0.64 -2.77 28.05
CA ILE A 46 -1.18 -1.97 29.16
C ILE A 46 -0.29 -0.76 29.38
N ILE A 47 -0.92 0.44 29.40
CA ILE A 47 -0.23 1.71 29.63
C ILE A 47 0.28 1.75 31.06
N ASN A 48 1.49 2.27 31.28
CA ASN A 48 2.23 2.35 32.55
C ASN A 48 2.69 0.99 33.14
N GLU A 49 2.46 -0.13 32.42
CA GLU A 49 2.85 -1.46 32.87
C GLU A 49 3.77 -2.14 31.84
N SER A 50 3.34 -2.20 30.56
CA SER A 50 4.10 -2.83 29.50
C SER A 50 5.41 -2.06 29.21
N ASN A 51 6.52 -2.79 29.05
CA ASN A 51 7.81 -2.22 28.70
C ASN A 51 8.20 -2.53 27.23
N LYS A 52 9.31 -1.95 26.76
CA LYS A 52 9.82 -2.17 25.39
C LYS A 52 10.03 -3.65 25.07
N ASN A 53 10.51 -4.46 26.04
CA ASN A 53 10.74 -5.89 25.82
C ASN A 53 9.43 -6.66 25.66
N ASP A 54 8.39 -6.30 26.41
CA ASP A 54 7.06 -6.91 26.28
C ASP A 54 6.45 -6.61 24.91
N VAL A 55 6.63 -5.37 24.45
CA VAL A 55 6.18 -4.98 23.11
C VAL A 55 6.91 -5.79 22.03
N VAL A 56 8.23 -5.97 22.15
CA VAL A 56 9.00 -6.77 21.19
C VAL A 56 8.57 -8.25 21.21
N LYS A 57 8.30 -8.81 22.40
CA LYS A 57 7.79 -10.20 22.51
C LYS A 57 6.40 -10.37 21.89
N LEU A 58 5.50 -9.40 22.07
CA LEU A 58 4.13 -9.48 21.61
C LEU A 58 3.94 -9.11 20.13
N ILE A 59 4.59 -8.05 19.68
CA ILE A 59 4.40 -7.46 18.35
C ILE A 59 5.62 -7.73 17.45
N GLY A 60 6.82 -7.69 18.02
CA GLY A 60 8.08 -7.75 17.29
C GLY A 60 8.83 -6.43 17.34
N VAL A 61 9.91 -6.34 16.56
CA VAL A 61 10.71 -5.11 16.40
C VAL A 61 9.87 -4.04 15.68
N PRO A 62 10.01 -2.74 16.05
CA PRO A 62 9.27 -1.67 15.38
C PRO A 62 9.72 -1.52 13.92
N HIS A 63 8.78 -1.21 13.04
CA HIS A 63 9.08 -0.94 11.64
C HIS A 63 9.85 0.38 11.47
N SER A 64 9.57 1.35 12.33
CA SER A 64 10.24 2.64 12.35
C SER A 64 10.20 3.23 13.75
N LYS A 65 11.14 4.14 14.01
CA LYS A 65 11.12 5.04 15.16
C LYS A 65 10.84 6.46 14.67
N SER A 66 10.35 7.34 15.54
CA SER A 66 10.20 8.74 15.20
C SER A 66 11.56 9.38 14.94
N LEU A 67 11.60 10.31 14.00
CA LEU A 67 12.81 11.10 13.72
C LEU A 67 13.15 12.11 14.83
N THR A 68 12.17 12.47 15.63
CA THR A 68 12.32 13.47 16.69
C THR A 68 12.47 12.86 18.08
N ASP A 69 12.12 11.59 18.25
CA ASP A 69 12.10 10.91 19.55
C ASP A 69 12.27 9.41 19.38
N ASP A 70 13.43 8.88 19.79
CA ASP A 70 13.76 7.45 19.75
C ASP A 70 12.86 6.58 20.64
N ASN A 71 12.13 7.19 21.57
CA ASN A 71 11.19 6.53 22.43
C ASN A 71 9.79 6.38 21.82
N THR A 72 9.59 6.88 20.61
CA THR A 72 8.35 6.70 19.86
C THR A 72 8.53 5.63 18.78
N TRP A 73 7.83 4.50 18.94
CA TRP A 73 7.87 3.36 18.05
C TRP A 73 6.64 3.29 17.17
N ILE A 74 6.84 2.97 15.88
CA ILE A 74 5.78 2.94 14.88
C ILE A 74 5.71 1.55 14.28
N TYR A 75 4.52 0.99 14.30
CA TYR A 75 4.14 -0.28 13.67
C TYR A 75 3.05 -0.03 12.64
N PHE A 76 3.02 -0.80 11.57
CA PHE A 76 1.95 -0.74 10.59
C PHE A 76 1.47 -2.12 10.14
N GLU A 77 0.21 -2.17 9.79
CA GLU A 77 -0.49 -3.27 9.16
C GLU A 77 -1.18 -2.72 7.92
N ARG A 78 -0.82 -3.22 6.75
CA ARG A 78 -1.47 -2.87 5.49
C ARG A 78 -1.98 -4.12 4.81
N VAL A 79 -3.29 -4.17 4.55
CA VAL A 79 -3.93 -5.27 3.84
C VAL A 79 -4.45 -4.74 2.51
N ILE A 80 -3.97 -5.35 1.43
CA ILE A 80 -4.41 -5.06 0.06
C ILE A 80 -5.16 -6.28 -0.44
N THR A 81 -6.39 -6.07 -0.90
CA THR A 81 -7.24 -7.10 -1.51
C THR A 81 -7.41 -6.86 -3.00
N LYS A 82 -7.71 -7.92 -3.74
CA LYS A 82 -8.22 -7.73 -5.09
C LYS A 82 -9.66 -7.27 -5.01
N GLY A 83 -9.97 -6.16 -5.67
CA GLY A 83 -11.34 -5.64 -5.75
C GLY A 83 -12.28 -6.66 -6.37
N LYS A 84 -13.56 -6.61 -5.95
CA LYS A 84 -14.64 -7.42 -6.52
C LYS A 84 -14.72 -7.23 -8.05
N LEU A 85 -15.42 -8.11 -8.74
CA LEU A 85 -15.57 -8.13 -10.22
C LEU A 85 -15.85 -6.75 -10.82
N HIS A 86 -16.69 -5.91 -10.17
CA HIS A 86 -17.00 -4.55 -10.62
C HIS A 86 -15.80 -3.58 -10.59
N LYS A 87 -14.71 -3.94 -9.91
CA LYS A 87 -13.44 -3.18 -9.87
C LYS A 87 -12.34 -3.81 -10.74
N LEU A 88 -12.71 -4.71 -11.65
CA LEU A 88 -11.83 -5.36 -12.62
C LEU A 88 -10.55 -5.94 -12.00
N GLY A 89 -10.63 -6.46 -10.76
CA GLY A 89 -9.50 -7.05 -10.05
C GLY A 89 -8.39 -6.07 -9.66
N THR A 90 -8.65 -4.76 -9.65
CA THR A 90 -7.69 -3.76 -9.19
C THR A 90 -7.37 -3.94 -7.70
N ASN A 91 -6.14 -3.63 -7.31
CA ASN A 91 -5.74 -3.68 -5.91
C ASN A 91 -6.47 -2.60 -5.09
N VAL A 92 -7.13 -3.02 -4.03
CA VAL A 92 -7.88 -2.13 -3.12
C VAL A 92 -7.27 -2.22 -1.74
N LEU A 93 -6.99 -1.07 -1.14
CA LEU A 93 -6.55 -0.99 0.24
C LEU A 93 -7.72 -1.33 1.17
N ASP A 94 -7.66 -2.50 1.81
CA ASP A 94 -8.68 -2.95 2.76
C ASP A 94 -8.42 -2.38 4.15
N LYS A 95 -7.23 -2.63 4.70
CA LYS A 95 -6.81 -2.11 6.01
C LYS A 95 -5.53 -1.30 5.87
N ASN A 96 -5.43 -0.24 6.66
CA ASN A 96 -4.21 0.52 6.86
C ASN A 96 -4.21 1.03 8.30
N ASN A 97 -3.61 0.23 9.18
CA ASN A 97 -3.52 0.53 10.60
C ASN A 97 -2.09 0.92 10.93
N VAL A 98 -1.94 1.97 11.72
CA VAL A 98 -0.66 2.41 12.27
C VAL A 98 -0.80 2.48 13.78
N LEU A 99 0.06 1.78 14.49
CA LEU A 99 0.15 1.81 15.95
C LEU A 99 1.39 2.62 16.34
N GLU A 100 1.16 3.74 16.99
CA GLU A 100 2.19 4.59 17.60
C GLU A 100 2.25 4.29 19.10
N LEU A 101 3.43 3.94 19.59
CA LEU A 101 3.71 3.64 21.00
C LEU A 101 4.78 4.62 21.49
N LYS A 102 4.46 5.36 22.57
CA LYS A 102 5.41 6.27 23.22
C LYS A 102 5.84 5.71 24.56
N PHE A 103 7.14 5.66 24.77
CA PHE A 103 7.76 5.18 25.99
C PHE A 103 8.38 6.33 26.77
N ASP A 104 8.52 6.15 28.08
CA ASP A 104 9.32 7.06 28.90
C ASP A 104 10.82 6.73 28.84
N SER A 105 11.62 7.48 29.61
CA SER A 105 13.07 7.28 29.72
C SER A 105 13.47 5.90 30.26
N TYR A 106 12.60 5.25 31.01
CA TYR A 106 12.78 3.91 31.57
C TYR A 106 12.33 2.80 30.63
N GLY A 107 11.72 3.16 29.49
CA GLY A 107 11.20 2.22 28.50
C GLY A 107 9.81 1.66 28.83
N ILE A 108 9.06 2.29 29.74
CA ILE A 108 7.68 1.94 30.05
C ILE A 108 6.72 2.67 29.11
N LEU A 109 5.69 1.97 28.63
CA LEU A 109 4.68 2.48 27.71
C LEU A 109 3.85 3.59 28.35
N LYS A 110 3.96 4.83 27.86
CA LYS A 110 3.19 5.98 28.35
C LYS A 110 1.92 6.24 27.55
N SER A 111 1.98 6.04 26.26
CA SER A 111 0.78 6.18 25.43
C SER A 111 0.78 5.23 24.23
N LYS A 112 -0.42 4.86 23.79
CA LYS A 112 -0.64 4.10 22.57
C LYS A 112 -1.72 4.76 21.74
N LYS A 113 -1.48 4.94 20.44
CA LYS A 113 -2.43 5.52 19.49
C LYS A 113 -2.54 4.63 18.27
N ILE A 114 -3.77 4.29 17.90
CA ILE A 114 -4.05 3.54 16.68
C ILE A 114 -4.70 4.49 15.68
N LEU A 115 -4.06 4.64 14.52
CA LEU A 115 -4.60 5.35 13.37
C LEU A 115 -5.08 4.31 12.37
N LYS A 116 -6.29 4.49 11.85
CA LYS A 116 -6.93 3.58 10.90
C LYS A 116 -6.97 4.19 9.50
N LYS A 117 -7.42 3.41 8.54
CA LYS A 117 -7.61 3.86 7.14
C LYS A 117 -8.46 5.13 7.05
N GLY A 118 -9.45 5.33 7.93
CA GLY A 118 -10.30 6.52 7.97
C GLY A 118 -9.55 7.80 8.36
N ASP A 119 -8.45 7.66 9.12
CA ASP A 119 -7.63 8.77 9.61
C ASP A 119 -6.57 9.22 8.59
N MET A 120 -6.55 8.59 7.40
CA MET A 120 -5.60 8.95 6.35
C MET A 120 -5.90 10.34 5.78
N ASN A 121 -4.91 11.22 5.84
CA ASN A 121 -4.98 12.52 5.18
C ASN A 121 -4.94 12.33 3.67
N LYS A 122 -5.90 12.94 2.96
CA LYS A 122 -5.85 13.04 1.51
C LYS A 122 -4.86 14.14 1.13
N VAL A 123 -3.74 13.74 0.55
CA VAL A 123 -2.76 14.70 0.01
C VAL A 123 -3.33 15.26 -1.30
N ALA A 124 -3.65 16.56 -1.28
CA ALA A 124 -3.99 17.28 -2.50
C ALA A 124 -2.69 17.71 -3.20
N TYR A 125 -2.42 17.16 -4.37
CA TYR A 125 -1.27 17.59 -5.15
C TYR A 125 -1.53 18.98 -5.72
N SER A 126 -0.58 19.91 -5.52
CA SER A 126 -0.64 21.21 -6.16
C SER A 126 -0.49 21.04 -7.67
N LYS A 127 -1.48 21.55 -8.42
CA LYS A 127 -1.40 21.63 -9.88
C LYS A 127 -0.54 22.81 -10.36
N LYS A 128 0.07 23.58 -9.46
CA LYS A 128 0.96 24.68 -9.82
C LYS A 128 2.18 24.10 -10.53
N LYS A 129 2.30 24.38 -11.81
CA LYS A 129 3.54 24.11 -12.55
C LYS A 129 4.60 25.08 -12.03
N THR A 130 5.72 24.55 -11.57
CA THR A 130 6.91 25.38 -11.32
C THR A 130 7.41 25.83 -12.69
N VAL A 131 7.19 27.09 -13.00
CA VAL A 131 7.77 27.67 -14.22
C VAL A 131 9.24 27.92 -13.91
N ASN A 132 10.09 26.98 -14.27
CA ASN A 132 11.51 27.25 -14.32
C ASN A 132 11.73 28.26 -15.44
N VAL A 133 12.13 29.47 -15.10
CA VAL A 133 12.58 30.51 -16.03
C VAL A 133 14.00 30.15 -16.53
N VAL A 134 14.22 28.90 -16.89
CA VAL A 134 15.36 28.54 -17.72
C VAL A 134 14.90 28.82 -19.13
N GLU A 135 15.37 29.95 -19.71
CA GLU A 135 15.21 30.22 -21.12
C GLU A 135 15.65 28.98 -21.90
N GLN A 136 14.70 28.17 -22.30
CA GLN A 136 14.98 27.10 -23.24
C GLN A 136 15.26 27.79 -24.59
N LYS A 137 16.54 28.09 -24.82
CA LYS A 137 16.95 28.51 -26.16
C LYS A 137 16.41 27.51 -27.16
N SER A 138 15.58 27.98 -28.09
CA SER A 138 15.03 27.14 -29.14
C SER A 138 16.18 26.40 -29.85
N PHE A 139 15.91 25.28 -30.51
CA PHE A 139 16.90 24.53 -31.28
C PHE A 139 17.67 25.45 -32.23
N VAL A 140 16.98 26.37 -32.92
CA VAL A 140 17.55 27.40 -33.78
C VAL A 140 18.48 28.34 -33.00
N GLY A 141 18.09 28.77 -31.79
CA GLY A 141 18.91 29.61 -30.91
C GLY A 141 20.20 28.92 -30.44
N LYS A 142 20.12 27.61 -30.15
CA LYS A 142 21.32 26.80 -29.83
C LYS A 142 22.25 26.65 -31.04
N PHE A 143 21.68 26.41 -32.21
CA PHE A 143 22.44 26.27 -33.47
C PHE A 143 23.16 27.60 -33.83
N LEU A 144 22.43 28.72 -33.79
CA LEU A 144 23.02 30.05 -34.07
C LEU A 144 24.10 30.44 -33.05
N SER A 145 23.89 30.15 -31.75
CA SER A 145 24.92 30.40 -30.75
C SER A 145 26.17 29.53 -30.94
N SER A 146 26.01 28.29 -31.38
CA SER A 146 27.12 27.39 -31.69
C SER A 146 27.92 27.87 -32.93
N MET A 147 27.22 28.34 -33.96
CA MET A 147 27.88 28.93 -35.15
C MET A 147 28.65 30.20 -34.82
N LYS A 148 28.00 31.11 -34.04
CA LYS A 148 28.64 32.34 -33.57
C LYS A 148 29.93 32.04 -32.77
N GLN A 149 29.90 31.06 -31.91
CA GLN A 149 31.06 30.65 -31.10
C GLN A 149 32.19 30.08 -31.96
N LYS A 150 31.87 29.33 -33.03
CA LYS A 150 32.88 28.86 -33.99
C LYS A 150 33.49 29.97 -34.82
N MET A 151 32.74 30.99 -35.22
CA MET A 151 33.24 32.15 -35.97
C MET A 151 34.22 32.97 -35.10
N TYR A 152 33.84 33.31 -33.87
CA TYR A 152 34.72 34.05 -32.97
C TYR A 152 36.01 33.30 -32.56
N ARG A 153 36.01 31.97 -32.65
CA ARG A 153 37.20 31.15 -32.38
C ARG A 153 38.18 31.13 -33.53
N ARG A 154 37.73 31.49 -34.74
CA ARG A 154 38.55 31.52 -35.98
C ARG A 154 39.36 32.80 -36.09
N ASP A 155 38.90 33.91 -35.50
CA ASP A 155 39.57 35.20 -35.55
C ASP A 155 40.68 35.40 -34.51
N LYS A 156 40.95 34.36 -33.69
CA LYS A 156 41.98 34.38 -32.66
C LYS A 156 43.19 33.46 -32.95
N LYS A 157 43.42 33.09 -34.24
CA LYS A 157 44.66 32.41 -34.66
C LYS A 157 45.46 33.28 -35.57
#